data_3850cd2a4205de64f09924b2d344f38c
#
_entry.id   3850cd2a4205de64f09924b2d344f38c
#
_cell.length_a   1.000
_cell.length_b   1.000
_cell.length_c   1.000
_cell.angle_alpha   90.00
_cell.angle_beta   90.00
_cell.angle_gamma   90.00
#
_symmetry.space_group_name_H-M   'P 1'
#
loop_
_entity.id
_entity.type
_entity.pdbx_description
1 polymer ?
#
loop_
_entity_poly.entity_id
_entity_poly.type
_entity_poly.pdbx_seq_one_letter_code
_entity_poly.pdbx_strand_id
1 'polypeptide(L)'
;MSVYVAIKYTDCVRLMTDGASWDVDGNLAKVESKVFRAKSLPLAITGRGHDAITKKLAGTGVKIADKSGSVEIAIEGLAAIFRTMKEQNTADLDAKDTHFDLLVAGYTPPRGFFILVAGTNPDDPTPYCFREQSFAAGGPRLGPELAHTFSKGIPQSDKRFLELRGVELMEAFRLAGVPDTTTWGTKVPMLGASAGGVCELTTITRDGAATELLKDYGDPIGEPINPYRHTQNVEYLGNRKEHRISKARKRVA
;
A
#
# COMPACT_ATOMS: atom_id res chain seq x y z
N MET A 1 -6.23 7.01 3.55
CA MET A 1 -4.87 6.44 3.48
C MET A 1 -4.96 5.06 2.84
N SER A 2 -3.89 4.55 2.22
CA SER A 2 -3.88 3.20 1.63
C SER A 2 -2.62 2.48 2.09
N VAL A 3 -2.71 1.15 2.17
CA VAL A 3 -1.57 0.30 2.49
C VAL A 3 -1.19 -0.51 1.27
N TYR A 4 0.09 -0.58 0.98
CA TYR A 4 0.65 -1.54 0.05
C TYR A 4 1.97 -2.12 0.57
N VAL A 5 2.25 -3.37 0.21
CA VAL A 5 3.55 -4.02 0.40
C VAL A 5 3.88 -4.77 -0.88
N ALA A 6 5.03 -4.46 -1.48
CA ALA A 6 5.50 -5.09 -2.69
C ALA A 6 6.88 -5.72 -2.49
N ILE A 7 7.06 -6.94 -2.95
CA ILE A 7 8.31 -7.70 -2.86
C ILE A 7 8.67 -8.24 -4.25
N LYS A 8 9.89 -7.91 -4.71
CA LYS A 8 10.46 -8.44 -5.94
C LYS A 8 11.20 -9.75 -5.65
N TYR A 9 10.83 -10.78 -6.41
CA TYR A 9 11.54 -12.06 -6.45
C TYR A 9 12.19 -12.26 -7.80
N THR A 10 12.93 -13.33 -7.96
CA THR A 10 13.63 -13.66 -9.22
C THR A 10 12.69 -13.99 -10.37
N ASP A 11 11.48 -14.46 -10.06
CA ASP A 11 10.51 -14.97 -11.04
C ASP A 11 9.11 -14.37 -10.92
N CYS A 12 8.90 -13.44 -9.99
CA CYS A 12 7.63 -12.71 -9.84
C CYS A 12 7.80 -11.43 -9.01
N VAL A 13 6.74 -10.61 -9.01
CA VAL A 13 6.51 -9.59 -7.97
C VAL A 13 5.22 -9.96 -7.25
N ARG A 14 5.23 -9.86 -5.93
CA ARG A 14 4.06 -9.98 -5.07
C ARG A 14 3.70 -8.61 -4.51
N LEU A 15 2.46 -8.18 -4.69
CA LEU A 15 1.94 -6.89 -4.27
C LEU A 15 0.67 -7.10 -3.44
N MET A 16 0.74 -6.80 -2.15
CA MET A 16 -0.40 -6.81 -1.24
C MET A 16 -0.96 -5.40 -1.08
N THR A 17 -2.28 -5.26 -1.08
CA THR A 17 -2.98 -3.98 -0.87
C THR A 17 -4.21 -4.15 0.02
N ASP A 18 -4.62 -3.05 0.68
CA ASP A 18 -5.94 -2.92 1.28
C ASP A 18 -6.96 -2.41 0.25
N GLY A 19 -8.27 -2.52 0.58
CA GLY A 19 -9.36 -2.08 -0.30
C GLY A 19 -10.16 -0.88 0.20
N ALA A 20 -9.86 -0.30 1.37
CA ALA A 20 -10.68 0.76 1.94
C ALA A 20 -10.41 2.14 1.32
N SER A 21 -11.48 2.84 0.96
CA SER A 21 -11.45 4.28 0.66
C SER A 21 -12.32 5.02 1.65
N TRP A 22 -11.86 6.19 2.13
CA TRP A 22 -12.51 6.98 3.18
C TRP A 22 -13.15 8.22 2.60
N ASP A 23 -14.22 8.66 3.25
CA ASP A 23 -14.80 9.98 3.05
C ASP A 23 -14.02 11.07 3.83
N VAL A 24 -14.51 12.31 3.75
CA VAL A 24 -13.89 13.46 4.43
C VAL A 24 -14.02 13.41 5.95
N ASP A 25 -14.97 12.64 6.46
CA ASP A 25 -15.22 12.47 7.89
C ASP A 25 -14.46 11.27 8.49
N GLY A 26 -13.72 10.52 7.63
CA GLY A 26 -12.93 9.36 8.05
C GLY A 26 -13.73 8.06 8.14
N ASN A 27 -14.95 8.02 7.60
CA ASN A 27 -15.73 6.79 7.50
C ASN A 27 -15.34 6.01 6.24
N LEU A 28 -15.57 4.70 6.27
CA LEU A 28 -15.39 3.85 5.09
C LEU A 28 -16.41 4.22 4.02
N ALA A 29 -15.97 4.90 2.96
CA ALA A 29 -16.86 5.31 1.87
C ALA A 29 -17.16 4.14 0.92
N LYS A 30 -16.16 3.29 0.64
CA LYS A 30 -16.30 2.11 -0.22
C LYS A 30 -15.15 1.13 -0.03
N VAL A 31 -15.40 -0.10 -0.48
CA VAL A 31 -14.39 -1.15 -0.60
C VAL A 31 -14.20 -1.48 -2.08
N GLU A 32 -12.98 -1.37 -2.57
CA GLU A 32 -12.66 -1.63 -3.97
C GLU A 32 -11.19 -2.07 -4.12
N SER A 33 -10.87 -2.78 -5.19
CA SER A 33 -9.47 -3.08 -5.53
C SER A 33 -8.74 -1.78 -5.87
N LYS A 34 -7.57 -1.60 -5.29
CA LYS A 34 -6.68 -0.46 -5.52
C LYS A 34 -5.58 -0.76 -6.54
N VAL A 35 -5.58 -1.97 -7.09
CA VAL A 35 -4.59 -2.40 -8.07
C VAL A 35 -5.18 -2.34 -9.47
N PHE A 36 -4.58 -1.54 -10.31
CA PHE A 36 -4.88 -1.46 -11.73
C PHE A 36 -3.91 -2.39 -12.47
N ARG A 37 -4.46 -3.31 -13.26
CA ARG A 37 -3.69 -4.31 -13.99
C ARG A 37 -3.88 -4.14 -15.49
N ALA A 38 -2.81 -4.27 -16.26
CA ALA A 38 -2.93 -4.40 -17.71
C ALA A 38 -3.62 -5.73 -18.07
N LYS A 39 -4.35 -5.75 -19.18
CA LYS A 39 -5.16 -6.91 -19.58
C LYS A 39 -4.32 -8.12 -19.97
N SER A 40 -3.21 -7.88 -20.67
CA SER A 40 -2.39 -8.92 -21.25
C SER A 40 -0.89 -8.72 -21.05
N LEU A 41 -0.51 -7.73 -20.24
CA LEU A 41 0.88 -7.43 -19.97
C LEU A 41 1.19 -7.64 -18.48
N PRO A 42 2.43 -8.01 -18.14
CA PRO A 42 2.89 -8.17 -16.77
C PRO A 42 3.10 -6.81 -16.08
N LEU A 43 2.00 -6.11 -15.83
CA LEU A 43 1.99 -4.78 -15.23
C LEU A 43 0.85 -4.63 -14.24
N ALA A 44 1.18 -4.17 -13.04
CA ALA A 44 0.24 -3.74 -12.02
C ALA A 44 0.68 -2.39 -11.45
N ILE A 45 -0.27 -1.49 -11.22
CA ILE A 45 -0.04 -0.15 -10.69
C ILE A 45 -0.98 0.08 -9.53
N THR A 46 -0.46 0.59 -8.44
CA THR A 46 -1.23 1.03 -7.26
C THR A 46 -0.67 2.33 -6.73
N GLY A 47 -1.33 2.93 -5.77
CA GLY A 47 -0.83 4.15 -5.14
C GLY A 47 -1.42 4.40 -3.77
N ARG A 48 -0.88 5.40 -3.11
CA ARG A 48 -1.26 5.85 -1.77
C ARG A 48 -1.32 7.37 -1.74
N GLY A 49 -2.16 7.94 -0.88
CA GLY A 49 -2.34 9.38 -0.74
C GLY A 49 -3.63 9.85 -1.42
N HIS A 50 -3.58 10.86 -2.24
CA HIS A 50 -4.77 11.44 -2.88
C HIS A 50 -5.43 10.46 -3.87
N ASP A 51 -6.57 9.90 -3.45
CA ASP A 51 -7.24 8.76 -4.12
C ASP A 51 -7.57 9.04 -5.60
N ALA A 52 -8.14 10.21 -5.91
CA ALA A 52 -8.51 10.54 -7.28
C ALA A 52 -7.30 10.66 -8.22
N ILE A 53 -6.18 11.22 -7.72
CA ILE A 53 -4.95 11.39 -8.51
C ILE A 53 -4.30 10.03 -8.74
N THR A 54 -4.14 9.24 -7.69
CA THR A 54 -3.50 7.91 -7.79
C THR A 54 -4.27 6.99 -8.71
N LYS A 55 -5.60 6.95 -8.62
CA LYS A 55 -6.46 6.16 -9.52
C LYS A 55 -6.36 6.63 -10.96
N LYS A 56 -6.36 7.95 -11.19
CA LYS A 56 -6.21 8.52 -12.53
C LYS A 56 -4.87 8.15 -13.15
N LEU A 57 -3.77 8.28 -12.39
CA LEU A 57 -2.43 7.93 -12.87
C LEU A 57 -2.29 6.43 -13.12
N ALA A 58 -2.73 5.59 -12.18
CA ALA A 58 -2.67 4.14 -12.33
C ALA A 58 -3.49 3.67 -13.54
N GLY A 59 -4.72 4.17 -13.67
CA GLY A 59 -5.58 3.87 -14.82
C GLY A 59 -5.01 4.39 -16.14
N THR A 60 -4.32 5.54 -16.14
CA THR A 60 -3.65 6.07 -17.33
C THR A 60 -2.46 5.20 -17.73
N GLY A 61 -1.61 4.80 -16.77
CA GLY A 61 -0.47 3.92 -17.03
C GLY A 61 -0.88 2.59 -17.64
N VAL A 62 -1.92 1.96 -17.07
CA VAL A 62 -2.47 0.70 -17.61
C VAL A 62 -3.05 0.88 -19.01
N LYS A 63 -3.79 1.98 -19.26
CA LYS A 63 -4.33 2.27 -20.60
C LYS A 63 -3.22 2.51 -21.64
N ILE A 64 -2.13 3.17 -21.25
CA ILE A 64 -0.97 3.34 -22.15
C ILE A 64 -0.37 1.97 -22.46
N ALA A 65 -0.14 1.11 -21.46
CA ALA A 65 0.39 -0.23 -21.67
C ALA A 65 -0.49 -1.06 -22.61
N ASP A 66 -1.81 -1.13 -22.31
CA ASP A 66 -2.76 -1.91 -23.13
C ASP A 66 -2.86 -1.41 -24.58
N LYS A 67 -2.76 -0.09 -24.82
CA LYS A 67 -2.82 0.50 -26.16
C LYS A 67 -1.54 0.32 -26.95
N SER A 68 -0.38 0.48 -26.30
CA SER A 68 0.94 0.39 -26.94
C SER A 68 1.45 -1.04 -27.05
N GLY A 69 0.90 -1.98 -26.29
CA GLY A 69 1.46 -3.32 -26.15
C GLY A 69 2.81 -3.34 -25.41
N SER A 70 3.15 -2.27 -24.65
CA SER A 70 4.47 -2.11 -24.06
C SER A 70 4.40 -1.55 -22.63
N VAL A 71 5.00 -2.27 -21.70
CA VAL A 71 5.17 -1.84 -20.32
C VAL A 71 6.16 -0.67 -20.23
N GLU A 72 7.23 -0.68 -21.02
CA GLU A 72 8.22 0.40 -20.99
C GLU A 72 7.62 1.74 -21.46
N ILE A 73 6.79 1.73 -22.50
CA ILE A 73 6.09 2.95 -22.96
C ILE A 73 5.15 3.49 -21.87
N ALA A 74 4.53 2.61 -21.10
CA ALA A 74 3.70 3.04 -19.97
C ALA A 74 4.53 3.70 -18.86
N ILE A 75 5.69 3.15 -18.53
CA ILE A 75 6.62 3.73 -17.56
C ILE A 75 7.13 5.10 -18.03
N GLU A 76 7.53 5.20 -19.29
CA GLU A 76 7.99 6.47 -19.89
C GLU A 76 6.88 7.53 -19.89
N GLY A 77 5.65 7.13 -20.24
CA GLY A 77 4.49 8.00 -20.21
C GLY A 77 4.18 8.52 -18.80
N LEU A 78 4.20 7.65 -17.81
CA LEU A 78 4.03 8.06 -16.41
C LEU A 78 5.16 8.97 -15.94
N ALA A 79 6.42 8.66 -16.30
CA ALA A 79 7.57 9.50 -15.96
C ALA A 79 7.46 10.89 -16.60
N ALA A 80 6.93 10.99 -17.83
CA ALA A 80 6.66 12.27 -18.47
C ALA A 80 5.58 13.08 -17.71
N ILE A 81 4.50 12.42 -17.29
CA ILE A 81 3.46 13.06 -16.47
C ILE A 81 4.05 13.58 -15.15
N PHE A 82 4.85 12.79 -14.45
CA PHE A 82 5.51 13.22 -13.20
C PHE A 82 6.44 14.42 -13.42
N ARG A 83 7.19 14.47 -14.54
CA ARG A 83 8.02 15.66 -14.88
C ARG A 83 7.16 16.89 -15.07
N THR A 84 6.07 16.80 -15.83
CA THR A 84 5.13 17.91 -16.03
C THR A 84 4.51 18.37 -14.71
N MET A 85 4.12 17.44 -13.84
CA MET A 85 3.60 17.78 -12.51
C MET A 85 4.64 18.53 -11.68
N LYS A 86 5.90 18.08 -11.70
CA LYS A 86 7.00 18.75 -11.01
C LYS A 86 7.20 20.18 -11.52
N GLU A 87 7.19 20.38 -12.84
CA GLU A 87 7.34 21.70 -13.46
C GLU A 87 6.19 22.64 -13.14
N GLN A 88 4.95 22.12 -13.08
CA GLN A 88 3.76 22.90 -12.74
C GLN A 88 3.62 23.22 -11.25
N ASN A 89 4.08 22.33 -10.37
CA ASN A 89 3.94 22.47 -8.91
C ASN A 89 5.12 23.16 -8.23
N THR A 90 6.13 23.59 -8.97
CA THR A 90 7.26 24.34 -8.38
C THR A 90 6.83 25.67 -7.72
N ALA A 91 5.58 26.12 -7.93
CA ALA A 91 5.01 27.32 -7.30
C ALA A 91 4.08 27.01 -6.09
N ASP A 92 3.59 25.76 -5.93
CA ASP A 92 2.50 25.42 -4.99
C ASP A 92 2.87 24.22 -4.07
N LEU A 93 4.15 24.01 -3.76
CA LEU A 93 4.64 22.91 -2.92
C LEU A 93 4.14 22.93 -1.46
N ASP A 94 3.42 23.97 -1.05
CA ASP A 94 2.84 24.09 0.29
C ASP A 94 1.45 23.41 0.43
N ALA A 95 0.87 22.90 -0.65
CA ALA A 95 -0.39 22.16 -0.59
C ALA A 95 -0.14 20.71 -0.11
N LYS A 96 0.10 20.57 1.20
CA LYS A 96 0.34 19.29 1.88
C LYS A 96 -0.74 18.24 1.65
N ASP A 97 -1.90 18.62 1.18
CA ASP A 97 -3.07 17.74 1.02
C ASP A 97 -3.05 16.93 -0.29
N THR A 98 -2.07 17.13 -1.17
CA THR A 98 -2.01 16.46 -2.48
C THR A 98 -0.89 15.43 -2.61
N HIS A 99 -0.20 15.11 -1.51
CA HIS A 99 0.88 14.13 -1.56
C HIS A 99 0.35 12.73 -1.85
N PHE A 100 1.05 12.06 -2.74
CA PHE A 100 0.77 10.67 -3.07
C PHE A 100 2.05 9.93 -3.48
N ASP A 101 1.99 8.61 -3.37
CA ASP A 101 2.98 7.69 -3.95
C ASP A 101 2.29 6.86 -5.03
N LEU A 102 2.99 6.61 -6.12
CA LEU A 102 2.61 5.66 -7.16
C LEU A 102 3.63 4.53 -7.21
N LEU A 103 3.15 3.30 -7.14
CA LEU A 103 3.95 2.10 -7.28
C LEU A 103 3.59 1.43 -8.60
N VAL A 104 4.60 1.15 -9.41
CA VAL A 104 4.52 0.41 -10.67
C VAL A 104 5.31 -0.88 -10.52
N ALA A 105 4.65 -2.03 -10.62
CA ALA A 105 5.29 -3.34 -10.55
C ALA A 105 5.07 -4.09 -11.86
N GLY A 106 6.10 -4.78 -12.35
CA GLY A 106 5.98 -5.46 -13.63
C GLY A 106 7.18 -6.31 -13.99
N TYR A 107 7.14 -6.76 -15.25
CA TYR A 107 8.23 -7.47 -15.91
C TYR A 107 8.42 -6.95 -17.34
N THR A 108 9.66 -6.75 -17.73
CA THR A 108 10.05 -6.58 -19.13
C THR A 108 11.32 -7.39 -19.41
N PRO A 109 11.53 -7.91 -20.63
CA PRO A 109 12.74 -8.67 -20.94
C PRO A 109 14.05 -7.95 -20.62
N PRO A 110 14.22 -6.65 -20.94
CA PRO A 110 15.49 -5.97 -20.66
C PRO A 110 15.69 -5.64 -19.18
N ARG A 111 14.61 -5.43 -18.40
CA ARG A 111 14.70 -5.04 -17.00
C ARG A 111 14.55 -6.22 -16.03
N GLY A 112 13.92 -7.31 -16.46
CA GLY A 112 13.47 -8.36 -15.57
C GLY A 112 12.25 -7.93 -14.75
N PHE A 113 12.03 -8.53 -13.59
CA PHE A 113 11.02 -8.09 -12.64
C PHE A 113 11.46 -6.81 -11.94
N PHE A 114 10.54 -5.87 -11.76
CA PHE A 114 10.83 -4.58 -11.16
C PHE A 114 9.69 -4.07 -10.25
N ILE A 115 10.06 -3.22 -9.32
CA ILE A 115 9.17 -2.35 -8.54
C ILE A 115 9.72 -0.93 -8.68
N LEU A 116 8.93 -0.02 -9.22
CA LEU A 116 9.26 1.40 -9.32
C LEU A 116 8.32 2.19 -8.41
N VAL A 117 8.86 3.09 -7.61
CA VAL A 117 8.07 3.99 -6.76
C VAL A 117 8.44 5.42 -7.06
N ALA A 118 7.44 6.26 -7.28
CA ALA A 118 7.59 7.71 -7.35
C ALA A 118 6.58 8.36 -6.40
N GLY A 119 7.02 9.37 -5.68
CA GLY A 119 6.17 10.13 -4.75
C GLY A 119 6.31 11.62 -4.99
N THR A 120 5.35 12.37 -4.46
CA THR A 120 5.35 13.85 -4.50
C THR A 120 5.73 14.46 -3.16
N ASN A 121 6.10 13.63 -2.16
CA ASN A 121 6.53 14.12 -0.85
C ASN A 121 7.81 14.97 -1.01
N PRO A 122 7.83 16.25 -0.55
CA PRO A 122 9.00 17.12 -0.63
C PRO A 122 10.18 16.60 0.21
N ASP A 123 9.93 15.80 1.25
CA ASP A 123 10.97 15.19 2.08
C ASP A 123 11.68 14.02 1.35
N ASP A 124 11.17 13.59 0.20
CA ASP A 124 11.82 12.61 -0.65
C ASP A 124 13.05 13.25 -1.34
N PRO A 125 14.24 12.62 -1.27
CA PRO A 125 15.44 13.18 -1.92
C PRO A 125 15.29 13.34 -3.45
N THR A 126 14.37 12.61 -4.07
CA THR A 126 14.10 12.68 -5.51
C THR A 126 12.60 12.66 -5.79
N PRO A 127 11.85 13.69 -5.33
CA PRO A 127 10.40 13.75 -5.58
C PRO A 127 10.12 13.78 -7.08
N TYR A 128 8.99 13.20 -7.46
CA TYR A 128 8.54 13.07 -8.86
C TYR A 128 9.42 12.17 -9.76
N CYS A 129 10.37 11.41 -9.20
CA CYS A 129 11.20 10.49 -9.95
C CYS A 129 10.94 9.04 -9.56
N PHE A 130 10.80 8.16 -10.55
CA PHE A 130 10.73 6.73 -10.29
C PHE A 130 12.06 6.17 -9.81
N ARG A 131 12.02 5.43 -8.71
CA ARG A 131 13.16 4.70 -8.15
C ARG A 131 12.87 3.22 -8.14
N GLU A 132 13.81 2.41 -8.62
CA GLU A 132 13.69 0.97 -8.54
C GLU A 132 14.04 0.47 -7.13
N GLN A 133 13.23 -0.48 -6.66
CA GLN A 133 13.35 -1.08 -5.33
C GLN A 133 13.16 -2.59 -5.43
N SER A 134 13.74 -3.35 -4.50
CA SER A 134 13.43 -4.78 -4.35
C SER A 134 12.28 -5.02 -3.37
N PHE A 135 12.03 -4.05 -2.50
CA PHE A 135 10.97 -4.02 -1.51
C PHE A 135 10.40 -2.61 -1.43
N ALA A 136 9.08 -2.48 -1.41
CA ALA A 136 8.40 -1.22 -1.17
C ALA A 136 7.22 -1.44 -0.23
N ALA A 137 7.04 -0.55 0.73
CA ALA A 137 5.89 -0.55 1.62
C ALA A 137 5.39 0.87 1.84
N GLY A 138 4.08 1.05 1.78
CA GLY A 138 3.39 2.28 2.10
C GLY A 138 2.26 2.01 3.07
N GLY A 139 2.16 2.83 4.13
CA GLY A 139 1.16 2.66 5.18
C GLY A 139 1.56 3.37 6.45
N PRO A 140 0.83 3.18 7.56
CA PRO A 140 1.23 3.68 8.85
C PRO A 140 2.54 3.03 9.30
N ARG A 141 3.31 3.75 10.10
CA ARG A 141 4.53 3.19 10.69
C ARG A 141 4.14 2.07 11.65
N LEU A 142 4.66 0.88 11.43
CA LEU A 142 4.59 -0.21 12.38
C LEU A 142 5.51 0.11 13.57
N GLY A 143 5.06 -0.22 14.77
CA GLY A 143 5.92 -0.13 15.95
C GLY A 143 7.21 -0.96 15.78
N PRO A 144 8.31 -0.62 16.48
CA PRO A 144 9.62 -1.27 16.30
C PRO A 144 9.59 -2.80 16.40
N GLU A 145 8.78 -3.34 17.31
CA GLU A 145 8.65 -4.78 17.51
C GLU A 145 7.98 -5.47 16.31
N LEU A 146 6.89 -4.86 15.78
CA LEU A 146 6.21 -5.38 14.58
C LEU A 146 7.08 -5.20 13.34
N ALA A 147 7.69 -4.03 13.17
CA ALA A 147 8.62 -3.77 12.08
C ALA A 147 9.78 -4.78 12.10
N HIS A 148 10.34 -5.08 13.28
CA HIS A 148 11.40 -6.06 13.44
C HIS A 148 10.92 -7.50 13.14
N THR A 149 9.73 -7.88 13.60
CA THR A 149 9.14 -9.20 13.33
C THR A 149 8.98 -9.42 11.83
N PHE A 150 8.48 -8.42 11.11
CA PHE A 150 8.31 -8.51 9.66
C PHE A 150 9.61 -8.33 8.89
N SER A 151 10.54 -7.45 9.34
CA SER A 151 11.82 -7.26 8.66
C SER A 151 12.76 -8.45 8.79
N LYS A 152 12.77 -9.14 9.95
CA LYS A 152 13.51 -10.39 10.13
C LYS A 152 12.90 -11.56 9.36
N GLY A 153 11.60 -11.52 9.13
CA GLY A 153 10.88 -12.62 8.52
C GLY A 153 10.56 -12.42 7.04
N ILE A 154 11.01 -11.29 6.40
CA ILE A 154 10.88 -11.19 4.94
C ILE A 154 12.11 -11.89 4.33
N PRO A 155 12.09 -13.21 4.17
CA PRO A 155 13.11 -13.85 3.39
C PRO A 155 12.81 -13.41 1.97
N GLN A 156 13.68 -12.63 1.37
CA GLN A 156 13.65 -12.40 -0.09
C GLN A 156 13.67 -13.73 -0.85
N SER A 157 13.92 -14.84 -0.16
CA SER A 157 13.89 -16.20 -0.64
C SER A 157 12.52 -16.89 -0.56
N ASP A 158 11.61 -16.45 0.32
CA ASP A 158 10.30 -17.10 0.45
C ASP A 158 9.22 -16.32 -0.34
N LYS A 159 8.98 -16.79 -1.58
CA LYS A 159 7.96 -16.24 -2.46
C LYS A 159 6.54 -16.26 -1.89
N ARG A 160 6.31 -17.14 -0.92
CA ARG A 160 5.00 -17.31 -0.29
C ARG A 160 4.80 -16.41 0.93
N PHE A 161 5.78 -15.57 1.27
CA PHE A 161 5.69 -14.74 2.48
C PHE A 161 4.38 -13.93 2.54
N LEU A 162 4.03 -13.17 1.49
CA LEU A 162 2.78 -12.38 1.48
C LEU A 162 1.52 -13.25 1.40
N GLU A 163 1.59 -14.42 0.76
CA GLU A 163 0.50 -15.39 0.72
C GLU A 163 0.23 -15.97 2.13
N LEU A 164 1.29 -16.32 2.87
CA LEU A 164 1.18 -16.96 4.17
C LEU A 164 1.00 -15.98 5.35
N ARG A 165 1.61 -14.77 5.25
CA ARG A 165 1.68 -13.80 6.33
C ARG A 165 1.07 -12.43 5.98
N GLY A 166 0.57 -12.27 4.76
CA GLY A 166 0.03 -10.98 4.28
C GLY A 166 -1.17 -10.52 5.10
N VAL A 167 -2.07 -11.43 5.46
CA VAL A 167 -3.23 -11.09 6.31
C VAL A 167 -2.78 -10.59 7.68
N GLU A 168 -1.83 -11.26 8.33
CA GLU A 168 -1.29 -10.82 9.62
C GLU A 168 -0.60 -9.45 9.52
N LEU A 169 0.14 -9.23 8.44
CA LEU A 169 0.79 -7.96 8.18
C LEU A 169 -0.25 -6.84 7.94
N MET A 170 -1.31 -7.12 7.19
CA MET A 170 -2.41 -6.16 6.99
C MET A 170 -3.12 -5.86 8.31
N GLU A 171 -3.37 -6.85 9.15
CA GLU A 171 -3.94 -6.67 10.49
C GLU A 171 -3.04 -5.81 11.38
N ALA A 172 -1.72 -5.99 11.29
CA ALA A 172 -0.77 -5.11 11.98
C ALA A 172 -0.89 -3.64 11.52
N PHE A 173 -1.04 -3.41 10.22
CA PHE A 173 -1.30 -2.06 9.68
C PHE A 173 -2.65 -1.50 10.14
N ARG A 174 -3.69 -2.33 10.22
CA ARG A 174 -5.00 -1.91 10.77
C ARG A 174 -4.90 -1.46 12.21
N LEU A 175 -4.08 -2.16 13.02
CA LEU A 175 -3.89 -1.88 14.44
C LEU A 175 -2.86 -0.78 14.72
N ALA A 176 -1.99 -0.46 13.77
CA ALA A 176 -0.94 0.56 13.95
C ALA A 176 -1.50 1.97 14.23
N GLY A 177 -2.80 2.13 14.12
CA GLY A 177 -3.49 3.39 14.35
C GLY A 177 -3.18 4.43 13.28
N VAL A 178 -3.72 5.61 13.47
CA VAL A 178 -3.40 6.75 12.64
C VAL A 178 -2.02 7.24 13.07
N PRO A 179 -1.04 7.28 12.19
CA PRO A 179 0.20 7.97 12.50
C PRO A 179 -0.13 9.41 12.84
N ASP A 180 0.62 9.95 13.78
CA ASP A 180 0.61 11.35 14.12
C ASP A 180 0.38 12.18 12.83
N THR A 181 -0.71 12.95 12.82
CA THR A 181 -1.24 13.69 11.67
C THR A 181 -0.23 14.67 11.04
N THR A 182 0.91 14.82 11.68
CA THR A 182 2.01 15.68 11.23
C THR A 182 2.71 15.20 9.97
N THR A 183 2.61 13.92 9.61
CA THR A 183 3.37 13.36 8.48
C THR A 183 2.71 13.55 7.10
N TRP A 184 1.41 13.82 7.02
CA TRP A 184 0.68 13.91 5.74
C TRP A 184 -0.24 15.13 5.60
N GLY A 185 -0.17 16.09 6.51
CA GLY A 185 -0.83 17.39 6.37
C GLY A 185 -2.36 17.42 6.45
N THR A 186 -3.02 16.27 6.61
CA THR A 186 -4.47 16.25 6.81
C THR A 186 -4.81 16.57 8.26
N LYS A 187 -5.57 17.65 8.47
CA LYS A 187 -6.03 18.10 9.79
C LYS A 187 -7.18 17.25 10.35
N VAL A 188 -7.58 16.19 9.68
CA VAL A 188 -8.69 15.35 10.12
C VAL A 188 -8.12 14.26 11.02
N PRO A 189 -8.47 14.21 12.32
CA PRO A 189 -8.15 13.08 13.17
C PRO A 189 -8.89 11.87 12.60
N MET A 190 -8.17 11.00 11.90
CA MET A 190 -8.75 9.72 11.47
C MET A 190 -8.93 8.86 12.71
N LEU A 191 -10.12 8.86 13.27
CA LEU A 191 -10.54 8.01 14.39
C LEU A 191 -10.76 6.57 13.92
N GLY A 192 -9.76 5.94 13.31
CA GLY A 192 -9.96 4.58 12.80
C GLY A 192 -8.71 3.96 12.20
N ALA A 193 -8.84 2.73 11.75
CA ALA A 193 -7.75 2.02 11.08
C ALA A 193 -7.42 2.68 9.73
N SER A 194 -6.13 2.74 9.41
CA SER A 194 -5.64 3.30 8.14
C SER A 194 -5.68 2.30 6.97
N ALA A 195 -6.06 1.06 7.25
CA ALA A 195 -6.22 -0.03 6.28
C ALA A 195 -7.52 -0.78 6.57
N GLY A 196 -8.18 -1.32 5.55
CA GLY A 196 -9.41 -2.07 5.75
C GLY A 196 -10.12 -2.49 4.47
N GLY A 197 -11.40 -2.83 4.62
CA GLY A 197 -12.22 -3.39 3.57
C GLY A 197 -11.77 -4.80 3.23
N VAL A 198 -10.78 -4.93 2.37
CA VAL A 198 -10.21 -6.23 1.96
C VAL A 198 -8.68 -6.22 2.03
N CYS A 199 -8.09 -7.42 2.11
CA CYS A 199 -6.68 -7.66 1.85
C CYS A 199 -6.56 -8.45 0.54
N GLU A 200 -5.92 -7.89 -0.46
CA GLU A 200 -5.71 -8.49 -1.77
C GLU A 200 -4.22 -8.74 -2.02
N LEU A 201 -3.92 -9.83 -2.72
CA LEU A 201 -2.58 -10.16 -3.20
C LEU A 201 -2.58 -10.19 -4.74
N THR A 202 -1.80 -9.32 -5.33
CA THR A 202 -1.54 -9.34 -6.77
C THR A 202 -0.19 -10.00 -7.03
N THR A 203 -0.22 -11.03 -7.87
CA THR A 203 1.00 -11.70 -8.36
C THR A 203 1.24 -11.29 -9.79
N ILE A 204 2.43 -10.77 -10.05
CA ILE A 204 2.91 -10.42 -11.39
C ILE A 204 3.94 -11.46 -11.80
N THR A 205 3.68 -12.19 -12.87
CA THR A 205 4.58 -13.15 -13.52
C THR A 205 5.01 -12.62 -14.89
N ARG A 206 5.75 -13.39 -15.67
CA ARG A 206 6.09 -13.02 -17.05
C ARG A 206 4.86 -12.97 -17.97
N ASP A 207 3.84 -13.74 -17.64
CA ASP A 207 2.65 -13.95 -18.47
C ASP A 207 1.53 -12.95 -18.20
N GLY A 208 1.64 -12.18 -17.10
CA GLY A 208 0.63 -11.20 -16.72
C GLY A 208 0.54 -10.95 -15.23
N ALA A 209 -0.56 -10.31 -14.82
CA ALA A 209 -0.85 -10.01 -13.40
C ALA A 209 -2.23 -10.55 -13.00
N ALA A 210 -2.29 -11.24 -11.87
CA ALA A 210 -3.53 -11.76 -11.28
C ALA A 210 -3.67 -11.30 -9.83
N THR A 211 -4.90 -10.98 -9.41
CA THR A 211 -5.22 -10.58 -8.03
C THR A 211 -6.13 -11.61 -7.41
N GLU A 212 -5.83 -11.99 -6.19
CA GLU A 212 -6.64 -12.86 -5.34
C GLU A 212 -7.01 -12.15 -4.04
N LEU A 213 -8.19 -12.46 -3.52
CA LEU A 213 -8.67 -11.99 -2.23
C LEU A 213 -8.09 -12.89 -1.15
N LEU A 214 -7.28 -12.33 -0.25
CA LEU A 214 -6.77 -13.06 0.91
C LEU A 214 -7.75 -13.00 2.09
N LYS A 215 -8.38 -11.84 2.30
CA LYS A 215 -9.35 -11.65 3.39
C LYS A 215 -10.31 -10.51 3.09
N ASP A 216 -11.58 -10.73 3.40
CA ASP A 216 -12.59 -9.68 3.53
C ASP A 216 -12.79 -9.40 5.02
N TYR A 217 -12.65 -8.14 5.42
CA TYR A 217 -12.82 -7.73 6.82
C TYR A 217 -14.28 -7.43 7.18
N GLY A 218 -15.17 -7.33 6.19
CA GLY A 218 -16.58 -7.00 6.42
C GLY A 218 -16.77 -5.66 7.13
N ASP A 219 -15.87 -4.71 6.91
CA ASP A 219 -15.99 -3.38 7.49
C ASP A 219 -17.23 -2.67 6.94
N PRO A 220 -18.10 -2.07 7.79
CA PRO A 220 -19.35 -1.47 7.32
C PRO A 220 -19.11 -0.15 6.60
N ILE A 221 -19.77 0.02 5.46
CA ILE A 221 -19.79 1.29 4.72
C ILE A 221 -20.54 2.35 5.56
N GLY A 222 -20.00 3.59 5.58
CA GLY A 222 -20.55 4.72 6.32
C GLY A 222 -20.13 4.78 7.78
N GLU A 223 -19.29 3.85 8.25
CA GLU A 223 -18.76 3.85 9.62
C GLU A 223 -17.24 3.96 9.63
N PRO A 224 -16.64 4.45 10.75
CA PRO A 224 -15.20 4.34 10.94
C PRO A 224 -14.78 2.88 11.01
N ILE A 225 -13.65 2.54 10.40
CA ILE A 225 -13.13 1.18 10.46
C ILE A 225 -12.67 0.88 11.89
N ASN A 226 -13.30 -0.14 12.51
CA ASN A 226 -12.87 -0.65 13.80
C ASN A 226 -11.88 -1.82 13.60
N PRO A 227 -10.57 -1.63 13.84
CA PRO A 227 -9.57 -2.67 13.63
C PRO A 227 -9.74 -3.87 14.56
N TYR A 228 -10.47 -3.71 15.66
CA TYR A 228 -10.67 -4.76 16.68
C TYR A 228 -11.89 -5.64 16.39
N ARG A 229 -12.76 -5.27 15.45
CA ARG A 229 -14.01 -6.01 15.16
C ARG A 229 -13.76 -7.48 14.78
N HIS A 230 -12.64 -7.78 14.16
CA HIS A 230 -12.30 -9.10 13.62
C HIS A 230 -10.99 -9.69 14.14
N THR A 231 -10.37 -9.06 15.14
CA THR A 231 -9.09 -9.50 15.72
C THR A 231 -9.25 -10.47 16.88
N GLN A 232 -10.42 -11.11 17.04
CA GLN A 232 -10.69 -12.01 18.19
C GLN A 232 -9.71 -13.20 18.31
N ASN A 233 -8.92 -13.48 17.27
CA ASN A 233 -7.96 -14.58 17.24
C ASN A 233 -6.50 -14.17 16.95
N VAL A 234 -6.18 -12.90 16.80
CA VAL A 234 -4.79 -12.47 16.65
C VAL A 234 -4.18 -12.39 18.05
N GLU A 235 -3.44 -13.42 18.45
CA GLU A 235 -2.47 -13.25 19.54
C GLU A 235 -1.56 -12.11 19.16
N TYR A 236 -1.72 -10.99 19.81
CA TYR A 236 -0.92 -9.77 19.64
C TYR A 236 0.54 -10.14 19.88
N LEU A 237 1.30 -10.32 18.81
CA LEU A 237 2.73 -10.62 18.88
C LEU A 237 3.55 -9.46 19.48
N GLY A 238 2.92 -8.31 19.69
CA GLY A 238 3.51 -7.08 20.20
C GLY A 238 3.07 -6.70 21.59
N ASN A 239 2.84 -7.54 22.55
CA ASN A 239 2.89 -7.19 23.99
C ASN A 239 2.45 -8.33 24.90
N ARG A 240 3.09 -9.48 24.81
CA ARG A 240 2.93 -10.55 25.81
C ARG A 240 3.19 -10.07 27.24
N LYS A 241 3.99 -9.02 27.45
CA LYS A 241 4.24 -8.44 28.77
C LYS A 241 3.05 -7.65 29.32
N GLU A 242 2.46 -6.75 28.53
CA GLU A 242 1.34 -5.92 29.01
C GLU A 242 0.05 -6.71 29.21
N HIS A 243 -0.20 -7.72 28.37
CA HIS A 243 -1.36 -8.59 28.55
C HIS A 243 -1.21 -9.49 29.78
N ARG A 244 0.00 -9.93 30.13
CA ARG A 244 0.28 -10.64 31.40
C ARG A 244 0.09 -9.73 32.61
N ILE A 245 0.49 -8.46 32.53
CA ILE A 245 0.33 -7.49 33.63
C ILE A 245 -1.15 -7.15 33.84
N SER A 246 -1.94 -6.99 32.77
CA SER A 246 -3.38 -6.72 32.88
C SER A 246 -4.17 -7.91 33.43
N LYS A 247 -3.82 -9.15 33.04
CA LYS A 247 -4.40 -10.37 33.61
C LYS A 247 -3.99 -10.62 35.07
N ALA A 248 -2.77 -10.25 35.45
CA ALA A 248 -2.32 -10.36 36.83
C ALA A 248 -3.05 -9.35 37.74
N ARG A 249 -3.27 -8.11 37.28
CA ARG A 249 -4.05 -7.10 38.03
C ARG A 249 -5.52 -7.45 38.21
N LYS A 250 -6.15 -8.18 37.27
CA LYS A 250 -7.56 -8.64 37.40
C LYS A 250 -7.72 -9.86 38.32
N ARG A 251 -6.64 -10.52 38.75
CA ARG A 251 -6.69 -11.64 39.72
C ARG A 251 -6.41 -11.24 41.16
N VAL A 252 -6.06 -9.97 41.37
CA VAL A 252 -5.72 -9.41 42.70
C VAL A 252 -6.79 -8.39 43.16
N ALA A 253 -7.80 -8.13 42.34
CA ALA A 253 -9.00 -7.40 42.64
C ALA A 253 -10.22 -8.33 42.70
#